data_e50f1f3accad0f8172d1a3c3997c7451
#
_entry.id   e50f1f3accad0f8172d1a3c3997c7451
#
_cell.length_a   1.000
_cell.length_b   1.000
_cell.length_c   1.000
_cell.angle_alpha   90.00
_cell.angle_beta   90.00
_cell.angle_gamma   90.00
#
_symmetry.space_group_name_H-M   'P 1'
#
loop_
_entity.id
_entity.type
_entity.pdbx_description
1 polymer ?
#
loop_
_entity_poly.entity_id
_entity_poly.type
_entity_poly.pdbx_seq_one_letter_code
_entity_poly.pdbx_strand_id
1 'polypeptide(L)'
;MHLVYWLITGIFFLIVAGVVGNFVPYRPDTRAARAPAPPAGGPAAQPSQAPQPPTAGQASPPMRGDVLGILIDNRGRFSLTHFQVVLWSLVLLSLVGAVFLDRLLNGGLAGLPNAMNITVPTSLLILAGISGGSAVIATAVKAAKFGKVDPNAPPQFRQMFMTEEGDNTDQTIDVTKFQGFFFTVIAVVAYIALAASQLANAKAPLDSLPDIGQGITWLIGISHAAYLGAKIPDKE
;
A
#
# COMPACT_ATOMS: atom_id res chain seq x y z
N MET A 1 21.63 19.27 -12.68
CA MET A 1 22.13 18.01 -12.07
C MET A 1 21.13 17.43 -11.05
N HIS A 2 20.52 18.24 -10.20
CA HIS A 2 19.58 17.79 -9.14
C HIS A 2 18.44 16.88 -9.65
N LEU A 3 17.83 17.22 -10.79
CA LEU A 3 16.78 16.39 -11.40
C LEU A 3 17.28 15.00 -11.81
N VAL A 4 18.54 14.90 -12.27
CA VAL A 4 19.15 13.61 -12.64
C VAL A 4 19.33 12.73 -11.42
N TYR A 5 19.77 13.28 -10.29
CA TYR A 5 19.88 12.52 -9.04
C TYR A 5 18.52 12.01 -8.57
N TRP A 6 17.46 12.83 -8.72
CA TRP A 6 16.11 12.39 -8.38
C TRP A 6 15.62 11.23 -9.27
N LEU A 7 15.87 11.30 -10.58
CA LEU A 7 15.53 10.20 -11.47
C LEU A 7 16.29 8.91 -11.13
N ILE A 8 17.58 9.01 -10.82
CA ILE A 8 18.41 7.86 -10.43
C ILE A 8 17.87 7.23 -9.13
N THR A 9 17.62 8.03 -8.10
CA THR A 9 17.09 7.53 -6.83
C THR A 9 15.67 7.00 -6.98
N GLY A 10 14.83 7.63 -7.78
CA GLY A 10 13.48 7.13 -8.10
C GLY A 10 13.51 5.76 -8.76
N ILE A 11 14.37 5.58 -9.77
CA ILE A 11 14.55 4.29 -10.45
C ILE A 11 15.09 3.24 -9.46
N PHE A 12 16.05 3.60 -8.63
CA PHE A 12 16.59 2.70 -7.61
C PHE A 12 15.49 2.19 -6.66
N PHE A 13 14.67 3.08 -6.10
CA PHE A 13 13.58 2.68 -5.19
C PHE A 13 12.48 1.89 -5.91
N LEU A 14 12.19 2.17 -7.17
CA LEU A 14 11.28 1.36 -7.98
C LEU A 14 11.81 -0.06 -8.17
N ILE A 15 13.11 -0.21 -8.45
CA ILE A 15 13.74 -1.53 -8.57
C ILE A 15 13.67 -2.27 -7.23
N VAL A 16 14.00 -1.60 -6.12
CA VAL A 16 13.94 -2.20 -4.78
C VAL A 16 12.50 -2.64 -4.45
N ALA A 17 11.49 -1.79 -4.71
CA ALA A 17 10.09 -2.14 -4.48
C ALA A 17 9.66 -3.35 -5.33
N GLY A 18 10.10 -3.40 -6.59
CA GLY A 18 9.84 -4.53 -7.48
C GLY A 18 10.50 -5.83 -7.00
N VAL A 19 11.75 -5.75 -6.55
CA VAL A 19 12.47 -6.89 -5.97
C VAL A 19 11.77 -7.37 -4.69
N VAL A 20 11.44 -6.46 -3.77
CA VAL A 20 10.74 -6.80 -2.52
C VAL A 20 9.38 -7.42 -2.82
N GLY A 21 8.61 -6.85 -3.75
CA GLY A 21 7.31 -7.40 -4.16
C GLY A 21 7.43 -8.83 -4.71
N ASN A 22 8.51 -9.12 -5.42
CA ASN A 22 8.76 -10.46 -5.97
C ASN A 22 9.13 -11.51 -4.90
N PHE A 23 9.65 -11.08 -3.75
CA PHE A 23 10.01 -11.97 -2.63
C PHE A 23 8.88 -12.17 -1.62
N VAL A 24 7.80 -11.40 -1.69
CA VAL A 24 6.66 -11.58 -0.79
C VAL A 24 5.84 -12.79 -1.26
N PRO A 25 5.90 -13.94 -0.55
CA PRO A 25 5.12 -15.10 -0.96
C PRO A 25 3.64 -14.81 -0.71
N TYR A 26 2.83 -14.87 -1.76
CA TYR A 26 1.38 -14.91 -1.61
C TYR A 26 1.01 -16.24 -0.92
N ARG A 27 0.63 -16.17 0.34
CA ARG A 27 -0.03 -17.27 1.05
C ARG A 27 -1.52 -16.97 1.10
N PRO A 28 -2.36 -17.71 0.37
CA PRO A 28 -3.80 -17.65 0.61
C PRO A 28 -4.04 -18.03 2.07
N ASP A 29 -4.84 -17.20 2.77
CA ASP A 29 -5.15 -17.45 4.18
C ASP A 29 -6.00 -18.72 4.29
N THR A 30 -5.38 -19.83 4.64
CA THR A 30 -6.05 -21.14 4.82
C THR A 30 -7.00 -21.16 6.01
N ARG A 31 -7.06 -20.10 6.82
CA ARG A 31 -8.02 -19.98 7.92
C ARG A 31 -9.47 -19.84 7.44
N ALA A 32 -9.70 -19.22 6.26
CA ALA A 32 -11.03 -19.08 5.70
C ALA A 32 -11.64 -20.43 5.23
N ALA A 33 -10.81 -21.45 4.98
CA ALA A 33 -11.25 -22.78 4.56
C ALA A 33 -11.79 -23.64 5.72
N ARG A 34 -11.68 -23.19 6.97
CA ARG A 34 -12.27 -23.88 8.12
C ARG A 34 -13.72 -23.43 8.29
N ALA A 35 -14.60 -23.91 7.41
CA ALA A 35 -16.04 -23.81 7.65
C ALA A 35 -16.36 -24.34 9.06
N PRO A 36 -17.22 -23.67 9.84
CA PRO A 36 -17.72 -24.25 11.08
C PRO A 36 -18.33 -25.61 10.77
N ALA A 37 -17.92 -26.62 11.53
CA ALA A 37 -18.52 -27.94 11.41
C ALA A 37 -20.06 -27.79 11.51
N PRO A 38 -20.84 -28.41 10.60
CA PRO A 38 -22.28 -28.36 10.69
C PRO A 38 -22.72 -28.88 12.07
N PRO A 39 -23.76 -28.29 12.68
CA PRO A 39 -24.25 -28.72 13.96
C PRO A 39 -24.61 -30.22 13.90
N ALA A 40 -24.05 -30.99 14.84
CA ALA A 40 -24.36 -32.40 15.01
C ALA A 40 -25.83 -32.57 15.39
N GLY A 41 -26.69 -32.91 14.43
CA GLY A 41 -28.12 -33.08 14.69
C GLY A 41 -28.99 -33.20 13.45
N GLY A 42 -28.61 -34.03 12.48
CA GLY A 42 -29.46 -34.41 11.36
C GLY A 42 -29.54 -35.95 11.24
N PRO A 43 -30.64 -36.54 10.73
CA PRO A 43 -30.81 -37.97 10.62
C PRO A 43 -29.78 -38.61 9.71
N ALA A 44 -29.32 -39.81 10.11
CA ALA A 44 -28.25 -40.60 9.54
C ALA A 44 -28.27 -40.63 7.99
N ALA A 45 -27.31 -39.98 7.41
CA ALA A 45 -27.04 -40.04 5.97
C ALA A 45 -25.65 -40.64 5.78
N GLN A 46 -25.61 -41.68 5.01
CA GLN A 46 -24.53 -42.33 4.27
C GLN A 46 -23.14 -42.44 4.94
N PRO A 47 -22.48 -43.60 4.80
CA PRO A 47 -21.15 -43.83 5.39
C PRO A 47 -20.17 -42.78 4.83
N SER A 48 -19.79 -41.88 5.70
CA SER A 48 -18.80 -40.85 5.48
C SER A 48 -17.52 -41.50 4.95
N GLN A 49 -17.15 -41.18 3.70
CA GLN A 49 -15.81 -41.47 3.23
C GLN A 49 -14.84 -40.83 4.23
N ALA A 50 -13.98 -41.67 4.81
CA ALA A 50 -12.91 -41.22 5.68
C ALA A 50 -12.15 -40.06 5.00
N PRO A 51 -11.75 -39.03 5.77
CA PRO A 51 -10.94 -37.94 5.20
C PRO A 51 -9.76 -38.56 4.49
N GLN A 52 -9.73 -38.44 3.17
CA GLN A 52 -8.57 -38.88 2.40
C GLN A 52 -7.37 -38.10 2.94
N PRO A 53 -6.27 -38.75 3.32
CA PRO A 53 -5.04 -38.08 3.64
C PRO A 53 -4.70 -37.17 2.46
N PRO A 54 -4.21 -35.95 2.67
CA PRO A 54 -3.85 -35.04 1.59
C PRO A 54 -2.94 -35.80 0.64
N THR A 55 -3.39 -35.98 -0.60
CA THR A 55 -2.67 -36.68 -1.66
C THR A 55 -1.31 -35.99 -1.77
N ALA A 56 -0.25 -36.70 -1.43
CA ALA A 56 1.13 -36.25 -1.60
C ALA A 56 1.34 -36.00 -3.08
N GLY A 57 1.14 -34.74 -3.53
CA GLY A 57 1.20 -34.39 -4.94
C GLY A 57 0.47 -33.11 -5.31
N GLN A 58 -0.36 -32.54 -4.45
CA GLN A 58 -0.78 -31.16 -4.67
C GLN A 58 0.39 -30.25 -4.31
N ALA A 59 1.32 -30.11 -5.27
CA ALA A 59 2.31 -29.07 -5.24
C ALA A 59 1.57 -27.76 -4.98
N SER A 60 1.92 -27.08 -3.89
CA SER A 60 1.47 -25.72 -3.64
C SER A 60 1.61 -24.95 -4.95
N PRO A 61 0.59 -24.22 -5.41
CA PRO A 61 0.70 -23.48 -6.65
C PRO A 61 2.01 -22.68 -6.59
N PRO A 62 2.79 -22.65 -7.69
CA PRO A 62 4.09 -22.03 -7.69
C PRO A 62 3.91 -20.60 -7.15
N MET A 63 4.74 -20.23 -6.16
CA MET A 63 4.80 -18.86 -5.67
C MET A 63 5.13 -17.97 -6.87
N ARG A 64 4.13 -17.40 -7.51
CA ARG A 64 4.34 -16.38 -8.52
C ARG A 64 4.80 -15.15 -7.76
N GLY A 65 6.10 -14.93 -7.77
CA GLY A 65 6.67 -13.66 -7.39
C GLY A 65 6.15 -12.62 -8.37
N ASP A 66 5.13 -11.86 -7.95
CA ASP A 66 4.61 -10.78 -8.75
C ASP A 66 5.27 -9.48 -8.25
N VAL A 67 5.87 -8.72 -9.17
CA VAL A 67 6.46 -7.39 -8.86
C VAL A 67 5.48 -6.50 -8.10
N LEU A 68 4.19 -6.72 -8.30
CA LEU A 68 3.09 -6.02 -7.61
C LEU A 68 2.71 -6.66 -6.26
N GLY A 69 3.40 -7.69 -5.80
CA GLY A 69 3.10 -8.36 -4.53
C GLY A 69 3.07 -7.44 -3.32
N ILE A 70 3.87 -6.36 -3.34
CA ILE A 70 3.87 -5.33 -2.28
C ILE A 70 2.52 -4.59 -2.14
N LEU A 71 1.68 -4.61 -3.19
CA LEU A 71 0.35 -3.99 -3.19
C LEU A 71 -0.75 -4.94 -2.71
N ILE A 72 -0.41 -6.21 -2.45
CA ILE A 72 -1.35 -7.25 -2.04
C ILE A 72 -1.43 -7.27 -0.51
N ASP A 73 -2.63 -7.30 0.03
CA ASP A 73 -2.87 -7.42 1.48
C ASP A 73 -2.78 -8.88 1.95
N ASN A 74 -2.89 -9.08 3.27
CA ASN A 74 -2.85 -10.40 3.90
C ASN A 74 -4.00 -11.35 3.49
N ARG A 75 -5.02 -10.83 2.80
CA ARG A 75 -6.14 -11.60 2.23
C ARG A 75 -5.94 -11.95 0.76
N GLY A 76 -4.77 -11.61 0.20
CA GLY A 76 -4.44 -11.89 -1.19
C GLY A 76 -5.08 -10.95 -2.21
N ARG A 77 -5.49 -9.76 -1.80
CA ARG A 77 -6.19 -8.78 -2.64
C ARG A 77 -5.35 -7.54 -2.85
N PHE A 78 -5.49 -6.90 -4.00
CA PHE A 78 -4.94 -5.57 -4.19
C PHE A 78 -5.56 -4.58 -3.21
N SER A 79 -4.71 -3.89 -2.45
CA SER A 79 -5.10 -2.96 -1.40
C SER A 79 -4.80 -1.52 -1.80
N LEU A 80 -5.85 -0.67 -1.80
CA LEU A 80 -5.69 0.76 -2.00
C LEU A 80 -4.73 1.38 -0.97
N THR A 81 -4.83 0.93 0.28
CA THR A 81 -3.99 1.46 1.36
C THR A 81 -2.51 1.12 1.15
N HIS A 82 -2.19 -0.11 0.71
CA HIS A 82 -0.82 -0.49 0.35
C HIS A 82 -0.32 0.35 -0.83
N PHE A 83 -1.16 0.53 -1.86
CA PHE A 83 -0.85 1.38 -3.00
C PHE A 83 -0.47 2.81 -2.57
N GLN A 84 -1.28 3.44 -1.71
CA GLN A 84 -1.04 4.80 -1.23
C GLN A 84 0.25 4.91 -0.43
N VAL A 85 0.48 3.98 0.51
CA VAL A 85 1.72 3.96 1.33
C VAL A 85 2.94 3.76 0.45
N VAL A 86 2.92 2.79 -0.47
CA VAL A 86 4.04 2.52 -1.39
C VAL A 86 4.31 3.71 -2.29
N LEU A 87 3.26 4.31 -2.86
CA LEU A 87 3.38 5.45 -3.78
C LEU A 87 4.02 6.65 -3.08
N TRP A 88 3.52 7.04 -1.90
CA TRP A 88 4.09 8.14 -1.13
C TRP A 88 5.51 7.83 -0.65
N SER A 89 5.78 6.60 -0.21
CA SER A 89 7.12 6.18 0.21
C SER A 89 8.11 6.28 -0.95
N LEU A 90 7.75 5.83 -2.14
CA LEU A 90 8.61 5.93 -3.32
C LEU A 90 8.94 7.38 -3.66
N VAL A 91 7.94 8.26 -3.68
CA VAL A 91 8.12 9.67 -4.01
C VAL A 91 8.99 10.38 -2.96
N LEU A 92 8.67 10.21 -1.68
CA LEU A 92 9.40 10.87 -0.60
C LEU A 92 10.84 10.36 -0.47
N LEU A 93 11.03 9.03 -0.47
CA LEU A 93 12.37 8.44 -0.35
C LEU A 93 13.24 8.76 -1.56
N SER A 94 12.68 8.77 -2.78
CA SER A 94 13.44 9.15 -3.97
C SER A 94 13.91 10.61 -3.89
N LEU A 95 13.07 11.50 -3.37
CA LEU A 95 13.41 12.91 -3.24
C LEU A 95 14.44 13.15 -2.11
N VAL A 96 14.26 12.51 -0.95
CA VAL A 96 15.27 12.54 0.14
C VAL A 96 16.60 11.99 -0.35
N GLY A 97 16.57 10.85 -1.04
CA GLY A 97 17.77 10.24 -1.63
C GLY A 97 18.45 11.15 -2.65
N ALA A 98 17.69 11.86 -3.47
CA ALA A 98 18.22 12.82 -4.43
C ALA A 98 18.94 13.98 -3.75
N VAL A 99 18.32 14.59 -2.75
CA VAL A 99 18.90 15.70 -1.98
C VAL A 99 20.14 15.23 -1.22
N PHE A 100 20.08 14.04 -0.63
CA PHE A 100 21.23 13.42 0.04
C PHE A 100 22.41 13.20 -0.91
N LEU A 101 22.17 12.57 -2.07
CA LEU A 101 23.21 12.32 -3.08
C LEU A 101 23.80 13.61 -3.61
N ASP A 102 22.97 14.60 -3.88
CA ASP A 102 23.41 15.89 -4.40
C ASP A 102 24.36 16.59 -3.40
N ARG A 103 24.01 16.61 -2.13
CA ARG A 103 24.84 17.18 -1.07
C ARG A 103 26.13 16.37 -0.84
N LEU A 104 26.06 15.05 -0.89
CA LEU A 104 27.23 14.18 -0.72
C LEU A 104 28.22 14.38 -1.87
N LEU A 105 27.76 14.42 -3.12
CA LEU A 105 28.62 14.55 -4.28
C LEU A 105 29.23 15.95 -4.39
N ASN A 106 28.53 16.99 -3.95
CA ASN A 106 29.06 18.35 -3.94
C ASN A 106 29.90 18.68 -2.70
N GLY A 107 29.62 18.05 -1.55
CA GLY A 107 30.31 18.28 -0.27
C GLY A 107 31.40 17.24 0.09
N GLY A 108 31.46 16.13 -0.66
CA GLY A 108 32.33 15.01 -0.34
C GLY A 108 32.02 14.37 1.01
N LEU A 109 32.91 13.47 1.49
CA LEU A 109 32.70 12.76 2.78
C LEU A 109 32.71 13.71 3.99
N ALA A 110 33.43 14.83 3.91
CA ALA A 110 33.44 15.85 4.95
C ALA A 110 32.06 16.56 5.11
N GLY A 111 31.26 16.53 4.07
CA GLY A 111 29.90 17.08 4.06
C GLY A 111 28.81 16.13 4.58
N LEU A 112 29.14 14.89 4.95
CA LEU A 112 28.18 13.87 5.39
C LEU A 112 27.20 14.34 6.49
N PRO A 113 27.62 15.02 7.57
CA PRO A 113 26.70 15.52 8.59
C PRO A 113 25.68 16.49 8.03
N ASN A 114 26.09 17.36 7.09
CA ASN A 114 25.20 18.31 6.42
C ASN A 114 24.33 17.63 5.36
N ALA A 115 24.81 16.57 4.72
CA ALA A 115 24.04 15.80 3.74
C ALA A 115 22.82 15.13 4.36
N MET A 116 22.90 14.72 5.63
CA MET A 116 21.81 14.10 6.39
C MET A 116 20.82 15.12 6.99
N ASN A 117 21.19 16.39 7.09
CA ASN A 117 20.34 17.42 7.70
C ASN A 117 19.33 17.98 6.69
N ILE A 118 18.38 17.14 6.29
CA ILE A 118 17.31 17.49 5.34
C ILE A 118 16.06 17.84 6.13
N THR A 119 15.54 19.04 5.93
CA THR A 119 14.25 19.45 6.53
C THR A 119 13.09 18.85 5.76
N VAL A 120 12.24 18.10 6.44
CA VAL A 120 10.98 17.57 5.89
C VAL A 120 9.84 18.46 6.37
N PRO A 121 9.07 19.10 5.48
CA PRO A 121 7.92 19.91 5.84
C PRO A 121 6.90 19.14 6.68
N THR A 122 6.29 19.81 7.67
CA THR A 122 5.31 19.19 8.55
C THR A 122 4.09 18.64 7.79
N SER A 123 3.68 19.27 6.70
CA SER A 123 2.61 18.80 5.82
C SER A 123 2.90 17.41 5.25
N LEU A 124 4.15 17.13 4.85
CA LEU A 124 4.58 15.82 4.36
C LEU A 124 4.64 14.78 5.47
N LEU A 125 5.09 15.16 6.68
CA LEU A 125 5.08 14.26 7.83
C LEU A 125 3.64 13.88 8.24
N ILE A 126 2.73 14.85 8.24
CA ILE A 126 1.31 14.61 8.49
C ILE A 126 0.74 13.67 7.42
N LEU A 127 1.04 13.93 6.15
CA LEU A 127 0.57 13.09 5.04
C LEU A 127 1.07 11.65 5.13
N ALA A 128 2.38 11.47 5.43
CA ALA A 128 2.94 10.15 5.67
C ALA A 128 2.30 9.46 6.88
N GLY A 129 2.04 10.23 7.96
CA GLY A 129 1.34 9.75 9.16
C GLY A 129 -0.10 9.34 8.88
N ILE A 130 -0.85 10.10 8.10
CA ILE A 130 -2.21 9.76 7.67
C ILE A 130 -2.19 8.47 6.85
N SER A 131 -1.31 8.37 5.86
CA SER A 131 -1.22 7.20 4.98
C SER A 131 -0.82 5.94 5.75
N GLY A 132 0.24 6.01 6.58
CA GLY A 132 0.70 4.90 7.40
C GLY A 132 -0.30 4.52 8.50
N GLY A 133 -0.87 5.50 9.19
CA GLY A 133 -1.88 5.30 10.24
C GLY A 133 -3.15 4.65 9.68
N SER A 134 -3.62 5.10 8.52
CA SER A 134 -4.78 4.50 7.84
C SER A 134 -4.51 3.04 7.46
N ALA A 135 -3.27 2.71 7.03
CA ALA A 135 -2.89 1.34 6.72
C ALA A 135 -2.98 0.44 7.94
N VAL A 136 -2.45 0.88 9.08
CA VAL A 136 -2.51 0.13 10.35
C VAL A 136 -3.95 -0.07 10.81
N ILE A 137 -4.75 1.00 10.82
CA ILE A 137 -6.17 0.93 11.25
C ILE A 137 -6.97 0.03 10.31
N ALA A 138 -6.82 0.20 8.99
CA ALA A 138 -7.51 -0.64 8.00
C ALA A 138 -7.15 -2.12 8.17
N THR A 139 -5.88 -2.44 8.44
CA THR A 139 -5.43 -3.82 8.68
C THR A 139 -6.03 -4.38 9.96
N ALA A 140 -6.08 -3.60 11.04
CA ALA A 140 -6.68 -4.01 12.31
C ALA A 140 -8.18 -4.28 12.17
N VAL A 141 -8.92 -3.39 11.48
CA VAL A 141 -10.35 -3.56 11.21
C VAL A 141 -10.60 -4.80 10.35
N LYS A 142 -9.79 -5.00 9.30
CA LYS A 142 -9.87 -6.20 8.44
C LYS A 142 -9.60 -7.50 9.18
N ALA A 143 -8.66 -7.49 10.14
CA ALA A 143 -8.36 -8.66 10.97
C ALA A 143 -9.51 -9.04 11.92
N ALA A 144 -10.32 -8.06 12.33
CA ALA A 144 -11.48 -8.26 13.21
C ALA A 144 -12.75 -8.72 12.45
N LYS A 145 -12.76 -8.60 11.12
CA LYS A 145 -13.92 -8.93 10.28
C LYS A 145 -13.67 -10.21 9.48
N PHE A 146 -14.59 -11.17 9.61
CA PHE A 146 -14.58 -12.40 8.80
C PHE A 146 -15.32 -12.14 7.47
N GLY A 147 -14.57 -11.79 6.42
CA GLY A 147 -15.13 -11.65 5.07
C GLY A 147 -15.15 -12.97 4.32
N LYS A 148 -16.20 -13.21 3.52
CA LYS A 148 -16.26 -14.34 2.56
C LYS A 148 -15.41 -14.00 1.32
N VAL A 149 -14.10 -14.03 1.47
CA VAL A 149 -13.17 -13.90 0.32
C VAL A 149 -12.84 -15.29 -0.17
N ASP A 150 -13.00 -15.56 -1.47
CA ASP A 150 -12.52 -16.79 -2.08
C ASP A 150 -10.98 -16.83 -2.00
N PRO A 151 -10.38 -17.75 -1.22
CA PRO A 151 -8.93 -17.81 -1.05
C PRO A 151 -8.19 -18.20 -2.35
N ASN A 152 -8.91 -18.71 -3.34
CA ASN A 152 -8.35 -19.14 -4.63
C ASN A 152 -8.52 -18.05 -5.72
N ALA A 153 -9.22 -16.97 -5.45
CA ALA A 153 -9.40 -15.90 -6.44
C ALA A 153 -8.06 -15.19 -6.70
N PRO A 154 -7.61 -15.08 -7.96
CA PRO A 154 -6.38 -14.37 -8.26
C PRO A 154 -6.52 -12.88 -7.91
N PRO A 155 -5.44 -12.23 -7.41
CA PRO A 155 -5.46 -10.80 -7.14
C PRO A 155 -5.70 -10.02 -8.44
N GLN A 156 -6.64 -9.08 -8.39
CA GLN A 156 -7.02 -8.24 -9.53
C GLN A 156 -6.98 -6.77 -9.13
N PHE A 157 -6.44 -5.92 -10.02
CA PHE A 157 -6.34 -4.47 -9.78
C PHE A 157 -7.68 -3.81 -9.45
N ARG A 158 -8.78 -4.27 -10.06
CA ARG A 158 -10.14 -3.77 -9.78
C ARG A 158 -10.54 -3.90 -8.31
N GLN A 159 -9.98 -4.86 -7.56
CA GLN A 159 -10.29 -5.08 -6.15
C GLN A 159 -9.93 -3.87 -5.27
N MET A 160 -9.03 -2.99 -5.73
CA MET A 160 -8.72 -1.74 -5.04
C MET A 160 -9.94 -0.82 -4.90
N PHE A 161 -10.90 -0.94 -5.82
CA PHE A 161 -12.09 -0.06 -5.91
C PHE A 161 -13.37 -0.76 -5.48
N MET A 162 -13.31 -2.08 -5.27
CA MET A 162 -14.50 -2.86 -4.95
C MET A 162 -14.76 -2.93 -3.45
N THR A 163 -16.02 -3.14 -3.09
CA THR A 163 -16.44 -3.42 -1.73
C THR A 163 -15.76 -4.68 -1.21
N GLU A 164 -15.21 -4.62 0.00
CA GLU A 164 -14.46 -5.73 0.60
C GLU A 164 -15.29 -6.59 1.54
N GLU A 165 -16.51 -6.19 1.86
CA GLU A 165 -17.30 -6.75 2.95
C GLU A 165 -18.76 -6.99 2.53
N GLY A 166 -19.41 -7.94 3.19
CA GLY A 166 -20.81 -8.29 2.96
C GLY A 166 -21.03 -9.18 1.73
N ASP A 167 -22.30 -9.37 1.40
CA ASP A 167 -22.73 -10.26 0.30
C ASP A 167 -22.35 -9.71 -1.08
N ASN A 168 -22.13 -8.41 -1.19
CA ASN A 168 -21.73 -7.72 -2.43
C ASN A 168 -20.20 -7.58 -2.58
N THR A 169 -19.41 -8.38 -1.87
CA THR A 169 -17.96 -8.39 -1.99
C THR A 169 -17.55 -8.61 -3.44
N ASP A 170 -16.68 -7.74 -3.98
CA ASP A 170 -16.19 -7.74 -5.36
C ASP A 170 -17.27 -7.53 -6.46
N GLN A 171 -18.47 -7.12 -6.11
CA GLN A 171 -19.57 -6.88 -7.06
C GLN A 171 -19.87 -5.39 -7.24
N THR A 172 -19.69 -4.58 -6.20
CA THR A 172 -20.01 -3.16 -6.21
C THR A 172 -18.77 -2.30 -6.01
N ILE A 173 -18.80 -1.09 -6.59
CA ILE A 173 -17.72 -0.11 -6.41
C ILE A 173 -17.91 0.60 -5.07
N ASP A 174 -16.84 0.66 -4.30
CA ASP A 174 -16.74 1.49 -3.09
C ASP A 174 -16.34 2.91 -3.50
N VAL A 175 -17.29 3.84 -3.44
CA VAL A 175 -17.08 5.24 -3.83
C VAL A 175 -16.00 5.92 -3.00
N THR A 176 -15.86 5.57 -1.73
CA THR A 176 -14.85 6.16 -0.85
C THR A 176 -13.44 5.75 -1.25
N LYS A 177 -13.26 4.50 -1.68
CA LYS A 177 -12.00 4.01 -2.24
C LYS A 177 -11.66 4.68 -3.56
N PHE A 178 -12.66 4.78 -4.45
CA PHE A 178 -12.49 5.46 -5.73
C PHE A 178 -12.05 6.92 -5.54
N GLN A 179 -12.74 7.66 -4.68
CA GLN A 179 -12.40 9.03 -4.34
C GLN A 179 -10.98 9.13 -3.74
N GLY A 180 -10.65 8.26 -2.78
CA GLY A 180 -9.33 8.23 -2.14
C GLY A 180 -8.19 7.95 -3.12
N PHE A 181 -8.40 7.08 -4.09
CA PHE A 181 -7.44 6.81 -5.16
C PHE A 181 -7.17 8.07 -6.00
N PHE A 182 -8.23 8.72 -6.50
CA PHE A 182 -8.06 9.90 -7.36
C PHE A 182 -7.41 11.07 -6.62
N PHE A 183 -7.81 11.33 -5.37
CA PHE A 183 -7.16 12.39 -4.58
C PHE A 183 -5.68 12.09 -4.36
N THR A 184 -5.32 10.84 -4.08
CA THR A 184 -3.92 10.45 -3.93
C THR A 184 -3.14 10.64 -5.23
N VAL A 185 -3.67 10.16 -6.35
CA VAL A 185 -2.99 10.29 -7.65
C VAL A 185 -2.79 11.76 -8.04
N ILE A 186 -3.83 12.59 -7.92
CA ILE A 186 -3.76 14.02 -8.21
C ILE A 186 -2.72 14.70 -7.31
N ALA A 187 -2.73 14.42 -6.01
CA ALA A 187 -1.79 15.00 -5.06
C ALA A 187 -0.35 14.58 -5.34
N VAL A 188 -0.13 13.31 -5.67
CA VAL A 188 1.21 12.80 -6.03
C VAL A 188 1.70 13.44 -7.33
N VAL A 189 0.87 13.52 -8.36
CA VAL A 189 1.25 14.16 -9.65
C VAL A 189 1.57 15.63 -9.43
N ALA A 190 0.75 16.35 -8.66
CA ALA A 190 0.99 17.76 -8.34
C ALA A 190 2.30 17.93 -7.54
N TYR A 191 2.55 17.05 -6.57
CA TYR A 191 3.78 17.07 -5.77
C TYR A 191 5.02 16.76 -6.61
N ILE A 192 4.95 15.77 -7.51
CA ILE A 192 6.02 15.45 -8.44
C ILE A 192 6.33 16.65 -9.33
N ALA A 193 5.32 17.32 -9.88
CA ALA A 193 5.50 18.51 -10.71
C ALA A 193 6.15 19.66 -9.93
N LEU A 194 5.72 19.90 -8.69
CA LEU A 194 6.29 20.88 -7.79
C LEU A 194 7.77 20.58 -7.49
N ALA A 195 8.08 19.34 -7.11
CA ALA A 195 9.43 18.90 -6.80
C ALA A 195 10.35 18.99 -8.02
N ALA A 196 9.88 18.55 -9.19
CA ALA A 196 10.60 18.66 -10.44
C ALA A 196 10.93 20.13 -10.79
N SER A 197 9.96 21.02 -10.63
CA SER A 197 10.15 22.46 -10.87
C SER A 197 11.19 23.05 -9.92
N GLN A 198 11.14 22.74 -8.63
CA GLN A 198 12.12 23.23 -7.65
C GLN A 198 13.52 22.69 -7.92
N LEU A 199 13.65 21.39 -8.19
CA LEU A 199 14.93 20.77 -8.52
C LEU A 199 15.55 21.31 -9.83
N ALA A 200 14.72 21.56 -10.84
CA ALA A 200 15.18 22.10 -12.12
C ALA A 200 15.71 23.53 -11.98
N ASN A 201 15.11 24.34 -11.12
CA ASN A 201 15.47 25.74 -10.91
C ASN A 201 16.45 25.96 -9.75
N ALA A 202 16.81 24.91 -8.99
CA ALA A 202 17.73 25.01 -7.87
C ALA A 202 19.15 25.37 -8.35
N LYS A 203 19.71 26.41 -7.78
CA LYS A 203 21.12 26.85 -8.01
C LYS A 203 22.10 26.21 -7.01
N ALA A 204 21.59 25.69 -5.93
CA ALA A 204 22.29 24.99 -4.85
C ALA A 204 21.48 23.77 -4.39
N PRO A 205 22.08 22.80 -3.67
CA PRO A 205 21.35 21.72 -3.06
C PRO A 205 20.19 22.23 -2.17
N LEU A 206 19.05 21.57 -2.25
CA LEU A 206 17.88 21.96 -1.44
C LEU A 206 18.14 21.71 0.05
N ASP A 207 17.76 22.66 0.91
CA ASP A 207 17.81 22.50 2.37
C ASP A 207 16.57 21.84 2.94
N SER A 208 15.45 21.96 2.25
CA SER A 208 14.18 21.34 2.62
C SER A 208 13.52 20.70 1.41
N LEU A 209 12.71 19.67 1.67
CA LEU A 209 11.83 19.13 0.64
C LEU A 209 10.74 20.16 0.28
N PRO A 210 10.20 20.11 -0.96
CA PRO A 210 9.06 20.93 -1.34
C PRO A 210 7.87 20.71 -0.42
N ASP A 211 7.18 21.79 -0.03
CA ASP A 211 5.97 21.72 0.79
C ASP A 211 4.74 21.52 -0.10
N ILE A 212 3.97 20.47 0.14
CA ILE A 212 2.72 20.18 -0.58
C ILE A 212 1.58 21.16 -0.21
N GLY A 213 1.73 21.85 0.90
CA GLY A 213 0.75 22.78 1.42
C GLY A 213 -0.37 22.11 2.24
N GLN A 214 -0.92 22.90 3.18
CA GLN A 214 -1.93 22.40 4.12
C GLN A 214 -3.24 22.00 3.43
N GLY A 215 -3.66 22.70 2.38
CA GLY A 215 -4.93 22.43 1.71
C GLY A 215 -5.01 21.02 1.15
N ILE A 216 -3.97 20.56 0.44
CA ILE A 216 -3.91 19.20 -0.09
C ILE A 216 -3.79 18.17 1.04
N THR A 217 -3.01 18.47 2.06
CA THR A 217 -2.87 17.61 3.24
C THR A 217 -4.22 17.38 3.93
N TRP A 218 -5.02 18.44 4.13
CA TRP A 218 -6.36 18.32 4.68
C TRP A 218 -7.33 17.54 3.78
N LEU A 219 -7.28 17.77 2.47
CA LEU A 219 -8.13 17.06 1.51
C LEU A 219 -7.89 15.54 1.58
N ILE A 220 -6.62 15.13 1.62
CA ILE A 220 -6.24 13.72 1.76
C ILE A 220 -6.67 13.20 3.14
N GLY A 221 -6.46 13.98 4.20
CA GLY A 221 -6.89 13.60 5.56
C GLY A 221 -8.38 13.33 5.67
N ILE A 222 -9.21 14.19 5.10
CA ILE A 222 -10.67 14.02 5.06
C ILE A 222 -11.05 12.77 4.27
N SER A 223 -10.40 12.53 3.12
CA SER A 223 -10.65 11.33 2.31
C SER A 223 -10.32 10.04 3.07
N HIS A 224 -9.18 10.02 3.79
CA HIS A 224 -8.82 8.86 4.61
C HIS A 224 -9.75 8.67 5.81
N ALA A 225 -10.19 9.75 6.44
CA ALA A 225 -11.16 9.70 7.53
C ALA A 225 -12.52 9.13 7.06
N ALA A 226 -13.00 9.57 5.89
CA ALA A 226 -14.22 9.03 5.28
C ALA A 226 -14.09 7.53 4.96
N TYR A 227 -12.95 7.12 4.39
CA TYR A 227 -12.67 5.72 4.11
C TYR A 227 -12.64 4.86 5.38
N LEU A 228 -11.98 5.32 6.44
CA LEU A 228 -11.94 4.60 7.71
C LEU A 228 -13.30 4.58 8.41
N GLY A 229 -14.03 5.69 8.37
CA GLY A 229 -15.39 5.79 8.91
C GLY A 229 -16.34 4.78 8.28
N ALA A 230 -16.26 4.61 6.97
CA ALA A 230 -17.06 3.60 6.24
C ALA A 230 -16.69 2.14 6.60
N LYS A 231 -15.55 1.90 7.26
CA LYS A 231 -15.11 0.57 7.69
C LYS A 231 -15.48 0.22 9.13
N ILE A 232 -15.91 1.20 9.93
CA ILE A 232 -16.36 0.92 11.30
C ILE A 232 -17.69 0.15 11.21
N PRO A 233 -17.81 -1.04 11.85
CA PRO A 233 -19.08 -1.79 11.85
C PRO A 233 -20.14 -0.96 12.55
N ASP A 234 -21.35 -0.93 11.95
CA ASP A 234 -22.53 -0.53 12.71
C ASP A 234 -22.67 -1.48 13.91
N LYS A 235 -22.87 -0.91 15.09
CA LYS A 235 -23.20 -1.70 16.27
C LYS A 235 -24.62 -2.24 16.08
N GLU A 236 -24.75 -3.52 15.78
CA GLU A 236 -26.00 -4.25 15.98
C GLU A 236 -26.34 -4.35 17.46
#